data_9cf19994dd1907cb6563d81191659477
#
_entry.id   9cf19994dd1907cb6563d81191659477
#
_cell.length_a   1.000
_cell.length_b   1.000
_cell.length_c   1.000
_cell.angle_alpha   90.00
_cell.angle_beta   90.00
_cell.angle_gamma   90.00
#
_symmetry.space_group_name_H-M   'P 1'
#
loop_
_entity.id
_entity.type
_entity.pdbx_description
1 polymer ?
#
loop_
_entity_poly.entity_id
_entity_poly.type
_entity_poly.pdbx_seq_one_letter_code
_entity_poly.pdbx_strand_id
1 'polypeptide(L)'
;MDYHLCPSILSADFNRLGQQIQTLEEEGVKWLHIDVMDGDFVPSISFGMPVIRSIRKESKMFFDVHLMVSAPERYIQDFVDCGADSITVHAEACEDLERAIELIRLSLIHI
;
A
#
# COMPACT_ATOMS: atom_id res chain seq x y z
N MET A 1 -25.60 -0.51 -0.23
CA MET A 1 -24.33 -1.25 -0.09
C MET A 1 -23.25 -0.49 -0.82
N ASP A 2 -22.19 -0.15 -0.10
CA ASP A 2 -21.10 0.61 -0.68
C ASP A 2 -20.04 -0.30 -1.25
N TYR A 3 -19.70 -0.07 -2.50
CA TYR A 3 -18.61 -0.77 -3.17
C TYR A 3 -17.48 0.20 -3.47
N HIS A 4 -16.25 -0.23 -3.21
CA HIS A 4 -15.07 0.52 -3.59
C HIS A 4 -14.31 -0.25 -4.66
N LEU A 5 -14.15 0.37 -5.82
CA LEU A 5 -13.23 -0.14 -6.81
C LEU A 5 -11.82 0.22 -6.36
N CYS A 6 -10.96 -0.77 -6.24
CA CYS A 6 -9.62 -0.60 -5.70
C CYS A 6 -8.58 -1.18 -6.67
N PRO A 7 -8.29 -0.47 -7.78
CA PRO A 7 -7.34 -0.97 -8.78
C PRO A 7 -5.92 -1.00 -8.23
N SER A 8 -5.17 -2.03 -8.59
CA SER A 8 -3.78 -2.18 -8.18
C SER A 8 -2.85 -1.45 -9.13
N ILE A 9 -1.93 -0.66 -8.59
CA ILE A 9 -0.91 0.00 -9.41
C ILE A 9 0.11 -0.99 -9.97
N LEU A 10 0.12 -2.23 -9.50
CA LEU A 10 1.00 -3.25 -10.06
C LEU A 10 0.74 -3.50 -11.55
N SER A 11 -0.49 -3.24 -12.00
CA SER A 11 -0.91 -3.37 -13.40
C SER A 11 -0.66 -2.12 -14.23
N ALA A 12 -0.13 -1.07 -13.61
CA ALA A 12 0.09 0.20 -14.30
C ALA A 12 1.36 0.18 -15.16
N ASP A 13 1.41 1.10 -16.12
CA ASP A 13 2.65 1.44 -16.81
C ASP A 13 3.44 2.39 -15.91
N PHE A 14 4.53 1.92 -15.34
CA PHE A 14 5.30 2.71 -14.38
C PHE A 14 5.97 3.95 -15.00
N ASN A 15 6.14 3.98 -16.32
CA ASN A 15 6.60 5.18 -17.01
C ASN A 15 5.56 6.31 -16.96
N ARG A 16 4.30 5.97 -16.69
CA ARG A 16 3.18 6.91 -16.70
C ARG A 16 2.34 6.77 -15.44
N LEU A 17 2.92 6.32 -14.36
CA LEU A 17 2.17 5.97 -13.15
C LEU A 17 1.32 7.12 -12.63
N GLY A 18 1.90 8.30 -12.47
CA GLY A 18 1.16 9.48 -11.98
C GLY A 18 0.01 9.86 -12.88
N GLN A 19 0.22 9.83 -14.21
CA GLN A 19 -0.81 10.13 -15.19
C GLN A 19 -1.95 9.11 -15.13
N GLN A 20 -1.64 7.83 -15.00
CA GLN A 20 -2.65 6.79 -14.92
C GLN A 20 -3.47 6.89 -13.64
N ILE A 21 -2.83 7.24 -12.52
CA ILE A 21 -3.53 7.48 -11.25
C ILE A 21 -4.47 8.69 -11.40
N GLN A 22 -4.01 9.75 -12.02
CA GLN A 22 -4.84 10.94 -12.27
C GLN A 22 -6.06 10.58 -13.12
N THR A 23 -5.90 9.74 -14.13
CA THR A 23 -7.01 9.27 -14.96
C THR A 23 -8.04 8.52 -14.12
N LEU A 24 -7.58 7.67 -13.20
CA LEU A 24 -8.49 6.96 -12.28
C LEU A 24 -9.27 7.93 -11.40
N GLU A 25 -8.60 8.97 -10.88
CA GLU A 25 -9.26 9.97 -10.05
C GLU A 25 -10.33 10.73 -10.84
N GLU A 26 -10.04 11.09 -12.09
CA GLU A 26 -10.98 11.77 -12.98
C GLU A 26 -12.21 10.90 -13.28
N GLU A 27 -12.05 9.58 -13.29
CA GLU A 27 -13.14 8.63 -13.48
C GLU A 27 -13.90 8.31 -12.17
N GLY A 28 -13.55 8.96 -11.07
CA GLY A 28 -14.25 8.82 -9.81
C GLY A 28 -13.77 7.70 -8.91
N VAL A 29 -12.66 7.04 -9.23
CA VAL A 29 -12.05 6.02 -8.38
C VAL A 29 -11.44 6.71 -7.16
N LYS A 30 -11.72 6.18 -5.96
CA LYS A 30 -11.29 6.80 -4.70
C LYS A 30 -10.28 5.98 -3.92
N TRP A 31 -10.12 4.70 -4.24
CA TRP A 31 -9.21 3.80 -3.55
C TRP A 31 -8.16 3.29 -4.53
N LEU A 32 -6.92 3.20 -4.07
CA LEU A 32 -5.80 2.66 -4.85
C LEU A 32 -5.18 1.52 -4.05
N HIS A 33 -5.05 0.35 -4.69
CA HIS A 33 -4.41 -0.80 -4.06
C HIS A 33 -2.94 -0.82 -4.45
N ILE A 34 -2.07 -0.96 -3.44
CA ILE A 34 -0.63 -0.90 -3.62
C ILE A 34 -0.02 -2.20 -3.11
N ASP A 35 0.37 -3.06 -4.04
CA ASP A 35 0.97 -4.36 -3.74
C ASP A 35 2.49 -4.23 -3.65
N VAL A 36 3.02 -4.40 -2.44
CA VAL A 36 4.47 -4.34 -2.17
C VAL A 36 5.02 -5.75 -2.01
N MET A 37 5.95 -6.11 -2.86
CA MET A 37 6.58 -7.44 -2.92
C MET A 37 8.08 -7.30 -2.75
N ASP A 38 8.69 -8.14 -1.91
CA ASP A 38 10.11 -8.05 -1.57
C ASP A 38 11.01 -9.08 -2.23
N GLY A 39 10.44 -10.03 -2.98
CA GLY A 39 11.22 -11.09 -3.61
C GLY A 39 11.66 -12.20 -2.66
N ASP A 40 11.26 -12.12 -1.39
CA ASP A 40 11.57 -13.13 -0.37
C ASP A 40 10.29 -13.86 0.06
N PHE A 41 9.32 -13.14 0.58
CA PHE A 41 8.01 -13.73 0.92
C PHE A 41 7.27 -14.21 -0.33
N VAL A 42 7.39 -13.47 -1.42
CA VAL A 42 6.85 -13.83 -2.74
C VAL A 42 7.98 -13.76 -3.78
N PRO A 43 7.89 -14.51 -4.90
CA PRO A 43 8.99 -14.61 -5.88
C PRO A 43 9.05 -13.45 -6.88
N SER A 44 8.72 -12.25 -6.44
CA SER A 44 8.75 -11.05 -7.29
C SER A 44 9.06 -9.83 -6.44
N ILE A 45 9.65 -8.82 -7.06
CA ILE A 45 9.91 -7.52 -6.43
C ILE A 45 9.10 -6.48 -7.17
N SER A 46 8.30 -5.69 -6.47
CA SER A 46 7.51 -4.65 -7.11
C SER A 46 8.13 -3.25 -6.94
N PHE A 47 7.90 -2.61 -5.82
CA PHE A 47 8.37 -1.25 -5.53
C PHE A 47 8.23 -1.02 -4.02
N GLY A 48 8.66 0.14 -3.55
CA GLY A 48 8.67 0.43 -2.12
C GLY A 48 8.34 1.87 -1.81
N MET A 49 8.87 2.37 -0.70
CA MET A 49 8.54 3.67 -0.13
C MET A 49 8.74 4.85 -1.11
N PRO A 50 9.84 4.91 -1.90
CA PRO A 50 10.03 6.07 -2.78
C PRO A 50 8.90 6.27 -3.78
N VAL A 51 8.39 5.18 -4.35
CA VAL A 51 7.27 5.24 -5.31
C VAL A 51 6.01 5.73 -4.61
N ILE A 52 5.68 5.14 -3.46
CA ILE A 52 4.48 5.51 -2.70
C ILE A 52 4.55 6.97 -2.28
N ARG A 53 5.68 7.41 -1.77
CA ARG A 53 5.87 8.80 -1.34
C ARG A 53 5.68 9.76 -2.50
N SER A 54 6.18 9.41 -3.69
CA SER A 54 6.04 10.24 -4.88
C SER A 54 4.60 10.39 -5.32
N ILE A 55 3.86 9.28 -5.41
CA ILE A 55 2.46 9.34 -5.87
C ILE A 55 1.55 9.95 -4.80
N ARG A 56 1.89 9.82 -3.52
CA ARG A 56 1.09 10.41 -2.44
C ARG A 56 0.99 11.93 -2.55
N LYS A 57 2.05 12.59 -2.99
CA LYS A 57 2.10 14.05 -3.09
C LYS A 57 1.02 14.63 -3.99
N GLU A 58 0.63 13.90 -5.02
CA GLU A 58 -0.28 14.41 -6.04
C GLU A 58 -1.63 13.70 -6.05
N SER A 59 -1.83 12.71 -5.20
CA SER A 59 -3.07 11.94 -5.15
C SER A 59 -3.78 12.14 -3.82
N LYS A 60 -5.12 12.24 -3.88
CA LYS A 60 -5.99 12.28 -2.70
C LYS A 60 -6.71 10.97 -2.47
N MET A 61 -6.38 9.94 -3.24
CA MET A 61 -7.01 8.64 -3.12
C MET A 61 -6.66 7.99 -1.79
N PHE A 62 -7.51 7.07 -1.35
CA PHE A 62 -7.23 6.23 -0.20
C PHE A 62 -6.23 5.15 -0.63
N PHE A 63 -5.06 5.12 0.01
CA PHE A 63 -3.99 4.16 -0.30
C PHE A 63 -4.12 2.93 0.59
N ASP A 64 -4.57 1.84 -0.04
CA ASP A 64 -4.69 0.53 0.59
C ASP A 64 -3.42 -0.27 0.26
N VAL A 65 -2.48 -0.33 1.22
CA VAL A 65 -1.17 -0.94 1.02
C VAL A 65 -1.17 -2.38 1.51
N HIS A 66 -0.79 -3.28 0.62
CA HIS A 66 -0.73 -4.72 0.87
C HIS A 66 0.73 -5.15 0.89
N LEU A 67 1.23 -5.53 2.05
CA LEU A 67 2.64 -5.89 2.23
C LEU A 67 2.82 -7.40 2.09
N MET A 68 3.40 -7.80 0.96
CA MET A 68 3.83 -9.17 0.71
C MET A 68 5.34 -9.24 0.92
N VAL A 69 5.73 -9.01 2.16
CA VAL A 69 7.14 -8.92 2.56
C VAL A 69 7.37 -9.77 3.82
N SER A 70 8.59 -10.28 3.96
CA SER A 70 9.00 -11.01 5.17
C SER A 70 9.14 -10.03 6.33
N ALA A 71 8.67 -10.44 7.51
CA ALA A 71 8.74 -9.63 8.74
C ALA A 71 8.25 -8.20 8.49
N PRO A 72 6.96 -8.01 8.10
CA PRO A 72 6.44 -6.68 7.73
C PRO A 72 6.44 -5.69 8.90
N GLU A 73 6.45 -6.16 10.15
CA GLU A 73 6.52 -5.29 11.33
C GLU A 73 7.71 -4.35 11.29
N ARG A 74 8.76 -4.69 10.55
CA ARG A 74 9.94 -3.83 10.37
C ARG A 74 9.62 -2.56 9.59
N TYR A 75 8.56 -2.58 8.77
CA TYR A 75 8.31 -1.53 7.77
C TYR A 75 6.98 -0.81 7.95
N ILE A 76 6.13 -1.25 8.87
CA ILE A 76 4.78 -0.67 9.00
C ILE A 76 4.84 0.85 9.17
N GLN A 77 5.67 1.34 10.09
CA GLN A 77 5.79 2.78 10.32
C GLN A 77 6.28 3.52 9.07
N ASP A 78 7.23 2.92 8.34
CA ASP A 78 7.76 3.53 7.13
C ASP A 78 6.67 3.72 6.06
N PHE A 79 5.79 2.72 5.90
CA PHE A 79 4.70 2.82 4.94
C PHE A 79 3.62 3.80 5.37
N VAL A 80 3.34 3.90 6.66
CA VAL A 80 2.45 4.93 7.18
C VAL A 80 3.01 6.31 6.86
N ASP A 81 4.30 6.52 7.11
CA ASP A 81 4.98 7.80 6.86
C ASP A 81 5.00 8.15 5.37
N CYS A 82 4.97 7.15 4.49
CA CYS A 82 4.88 7.37 3.04
C CYS A 82 3.48 7.78 2.58
N GLY A 83 2.47 7.60 3.42
CA GLY A 83 1.11 7.99 3.09
C GLY A 83 0.09 6.87 2.98
N ALA A 84 0.39 5.67 3.49
CA ALA A 84 -0.59 4.59 3.54
C ALA A 84 -1.75 4.95 4.43
N ASP A 85 -2.96 4.68 3.97
CA ASP A 85 -4.19 4.87 4.76
C ASP A 85 -4.66 3.57 5.39
N SER A 86 -4.29 2.44 4.80
CA SER A 86 -4.60 1.10 5.28
C SER A 86 -3.41 0.19 4.98
N ILE A 87 -3.12 -0.73 5.88
CA ILE A 87 -2.05 -1.71 5.69
C ILE A 87 -2.57 -3.11 5.96
N THR A 88 -2.33 -4.00 5.01
CA THR A 88 -2.61 -5.43 5.14
C THR A 88 -1.29 -6.19 5.17
N VAL A 89 -1.16 -7.10 6.12
CA VAL A 89 0.00 -7.99 6.25
C VAL A 89 -0.46 -9.44 6.22
N HIS A 90 0.47 -10.35 5.96
CA HIS A 90 0.21 -11.78 6.04
C HIS A 90 0.69 -12.32 7.37
N ALA A 91 -0.20 -13.01 8.08
CA ALA A 91 0.13 -13.57 9.41
C ALA A 91 1.35 -14.50 9.34
N GLU A 92 1.42 -15.31 8.27
CA GLU A 92 2.53 -16.26 8.08
C GLU A 92 3.87 -15.58 7.77
N ALA A 93 3.85 -14.30 7.36
CA ALA A 93 5.07 -13.54 7.09
C ALA A 93 5.60 -12.83 8.33
N CYS A 94 4.75 -12.62 9.34
CA CYS A 94 5.12 -11.90 10.55
C CYS A 94 5.98 -12.77 11.48
N GLU A 95 7.02 -12.20 12.04
CA GLU A 95 7.76 -12.83 13.12
C GLU A 95 6.99 -12.70 14.43
N ASP A 96 6.29 -11.57 14.61
CA ASP A 96 5.44 -11.27 15.75
C ASP A 96 4.14 -10.63 15.26
N LEU A 97 3.11 -11.44 15.06
CA LEU A 97 1.83 -10.98 14.53
C LEU A 97 1.16 -9.97 15.46
N GLU A 98 1.23 -10.16 16.76
CA GLU A 98 0.63 -9.23 17.72
C GLU A 98 1.28 -7.85 17.61
N ARG A 99 2.59 -7.82 17.47
CA ARG A 99 3.34 -6.58 17.27
C ARG A 99 2.95 -5.88 15.99
N ALA A 100 2.80 -6.63 14.90
CA ALA A 100 2.38 -6.09 13.61
C ALA A 100 0.99 -5.44 13.71
N ILE A 101 0.03 -6.12 14.30
CA ILE A 101 -1.33 -5.60 14.49
C ILE A 101 -1.30 -4.35 15.37
N GLU A 102 -0.55 -4.38 16.46
CA GLU A 102 -0.42 -3.22 17.34
C GLU A 102 0.15 -2.01 16.61
N LEU A 103 1.21 -2.19 15.84
CA LEU A 103 1.81 -1.11 15.05
C LEU A 103 0.83 -0.51 14.06
N ILE A 104 0.06 -1.34 13.37
CA ILE A 104 -0.96 -0.88 12.43
C ILE A 104 -2.03 -0.06 13.15
N ARG A 105 -2.53 -0.55 14.27
CA ARG A 105 -3.57 0.13 15.04
C ARG A 105 -3.10 1.46 15.61
N LEU A 106 -1.88 1.52 16.13
CA LEU A 106 -1.33 2.73 16.71
C LEU A 106 -1.02 3.79 15.65
N SER A 107 -0.65 3.37 14.44
CA SER A 107 -0.25 4.27 13.36
C SER A 107 -1.43 4.75 12.52
N LEU A 108 -2.48 3.93 12.40
CA LEU A 108 -3.64 4.19 11.54
C LEU A 108 -4.92 4.10 12.38
N ILE A 109 -5.06 5.02 13.33
CA ILE A 109 -6.11 4.97 14.36
C ILE A 109 -7.53 5.16 13.85
N HIS A 110 -7.69 5.62 12.62
CA HIS A 110 -9.00 5.92 12.05
C HIS A 110 -9.53 4.80 11.13
N ILE A 111 -8.87 3.68 11.12
CA ILE A 111 -9.26 2.55 10.29
C ILE A 111 -10.16 1.58 11.04
#